data_1005c421b2060941ee1b57847c3b86c0
#
_entry.id   1005c421b2060941ee1b57847c3b86c0
#
_cell.length_a   1.000
_cell.length_b   1.000
_cell.length_c   1.000
_cell.angle_alpha   90.00
_cell.angle_beta   90.00
_cell.angle_gamma   90.00
#
_symmetry.space_group_name_H-M   'P 1'
#
loop_
_entity.id
_entity.type
_entity.pdbx_description
1 polymer ?
#
loop_
_entity_poly.entity_id
_entity_poly.type
_entity_poly.pdbx_seq_one_letter_code
_entity_poly.pdbx_strand_id
1 'polypeptide(L)'
;MDKRIFVEKKPNFGIKSQSLVKELTHNLQLKTLAELRIVQTYDVFNLSESLFARAEKHIFSEQVTDRLLSEAEVVESLSEYAFFAIESLPGQFDQRAASAQEALLLLGSSSHVRVNTAQLYLVNKDIDVTELEAVKNYLL
;
A
#
# COMPACT_ATOMS: atom_id res chain seq x y z
N MET A 1 14.53 15.86 1.26
CA MET A 1 13.84 15.47 0.04
C MET A 1 12.69 14.54 0.38
N ASP A 2 11.54 14.75 -0.22
CA ASP A 2 10.34 13.99 0.08
C ASP A 2 10.04 13.05 -1.07
N LYS A 3 9.76 11.79 -0.75
CA LYS A 3 9.54 10.73 -1.73
C LYS A 3 8.31 9.92 -1.38
N ARG A 4 7.60 9.49 -2.42
CA ARG A 4 6.50 8.54 -2.29
C ARG A 4 6.89 7.24 -2.98
N ILE A 5 6.72 6.13 -2.26
CA ILE A 5 7.07 4.80 -2.73
C ILE A 5 5.81 3.95 -2.78
N PHE A 6 5.61 3.25 -3.89
CA PHE A 6 4.49 2.33 -4.07
C PHE A 6 5.02 0.91 -4.19
N VAL A 7 4.52 0.02 -3.35
CA VAL A 7 4.97 -1.37 -3.27
C VAL A 7 3.77 -2.31 -3.37
N GLU A 8 3.85 -3.29 -4.25
CA GLU A 8 2.82 -4.30 -4.42
C GLU A 8 3.47 -5.69 -4.41
N LYS A 9 2.79 -6.69 -3.83
CA LYS A 9 3.26 -8.07 -3.91
C LYS A 9 3.22 -8.56 -5.36
N LYS A 10 4.24 -9.30 -5.78
CA LYS A 10 4.23 -9.95 -7.09
C LYS A 10 3.07 -10.96 -7.14
N PRO A 11 2.54 -11.28 -8.33
CA PRO A 11 1.32 -12.11 -8.43
C PRO A 11 1.36 -13.42 -7.64
N ASN A 12 2.49 -14.12 -7.63
CA ASN A 12 2.62 -15.40 -6.91
C ASN A 12 2.71 -15.25 -5.39
N PHE A 13 2.83 -14.02 -4.89
CA PHE A 13 2.95 -13.72 -3.46
C PHE A 13 1.77 -12.92 -2.94
N GLY A 14 0.73 -12.75 -3.76
CA GLY A 14 -0.47 -11.99 -3.40
C GLY A 14 -1.52 -12.77 -2.62
N ILE A 15 -1.10 -13.64 -1.71
CA ILE A 15 -2.00 -14.51 -0.93
C ILE A 15 -2.97 -13.70 -0.09
N LYS A 16 -2.50 -12.61 0.52
CA LYS A 16 -3.34 -11.76 1.37
C LYS A 16 -4.50 -11.16 0.60
N SER A 17 -4.25 -10.62 -0.60
CA SER A 17 -5.30 -10.02 -1.42
C SER A 17 -6.29 -11.06 -1.93
N GLN A 18 -5.82 -12.24 -2.32
CA GLN A 18 -6.68 -13.33 -2.76
C GLN A 18 -7.57 -13.84 -1.62
N SER A 19 -7.00 -14.00 -0.43
CA SER A 19 -7.75 -14.41 0.76
C SER A 19 -8.79 -13.37 1.16
N LEU A 20 -8.45 -12.09 1.02
CA LEU A 20 -9.36 -10.99 1.34
C LEU A 20 -10.55 -10.97 0.39
N VAL A 21 -10.35 -11.24 -0.90
CA VAL A 21 -11.47 -11.35 -1.87
C VAL A 21 -12.45 -12.44 -1.41
N LYS A 22 -11.95 -13.58 -1.00
CA LYS A 22 -12.80 -14.69 -0.52
C LYS A 22 -13.55 -14.30 0.76
N GLU A 23 -12.86 -13.70 1.70
CA GLU A 23 -13.44 -13.26 2.98
C GLU A 23 -14.56 -12.23 2.74
N LEU A 24 -14.28 -11.20 1.95
CA LEU A 24 -15.25 -10.15 1.65
C LEU A 24 -16.46 -10.70 0.89
N THR A 25 -16.22 -11.54 -0.11
CA THR A 25 -17.29 -12.16 -0.90
C THR A 25 -18.21 -12.99 -0.01
N HIS A 26 -17.63 -13.78 0.88
CA HIS A 26 -18.40 -14.63 1.78
C HIS A 26 -19.15 -13.82 2.84
N ASN A 27 -18.45 -12.93 3.55
CA ASN A 27 -19.00 -12.22 4.70
C ASN A 27 -20.03 -11.15 4.30
N LEU A 28 -19.81 -10.50 3.16
CA LEU A 28 -20.72 -9.45 2.66
C LEU A 28 -21.65 -9.94 1.55
N GLN A 29 -21.54 -11.22 1.17
CA GLN A 29 -22.35 -11.82 0.11
C GLN A 29 -22.29 -11.03 -1.20
N LEU A 30 -21.05 -10.67 -1.59
CA LEU A 30 -20.82 -9.86 -2.79
C LEU A 30 -20.96 -10.70 -4.06
N LYS A 31 -21.42 -10.08 -5.14
CA LYS A 31 -21.61 -10.72 -6.44
C LYS A 31 -20.73 -10.13 -7.54
N THR A 32 -20.27 -8.91 -7.37
CA THR A 32 -19.53 -8.19 -8.40
C THR A 32 -18.05 -7.96 -8.08
N LEU A 33 -17.60 -8.33 -6.88
CA LEU A 33 -16.17 -8.26 -6.55
C LEU A 33 -15.45 -9.45 -7.20
N ALA A 34 -14.54 -9.18 -8.15
CA ALA A 34 -13.81 -10.20 -8.87
C ALA A 34 -12.33 -10.25 -8.51
N GLU A 35 -11.72 -9.10 -8.27
CA GLU A 35 -10.30 -9.03 -7.93
C GLU A 35 -10.02 -7.85 -7.01
N LEU A 36 -8.93 -7.96 -6.28
CA LEU A 36 -8.49 -6.91 -5.38
C LEU A 36 -6.97 -6.85 -5.37
N ARG A 37 -6.43 -5.65 -5.52
CA ARG A 37 -5.00 -5.37 -5.40
C ARG A 37 -4.80 -4.43 -4.23
N ILE A 38 -3.70 -4.66 -3.50
CA ILE A 38 -3.32 -3.78 -2.39
C ILE A 38 -1.93 -3.21 -2.71
N VAL A 39 -1.86 -1.89 -2.84
CA VAL A 39 -0.61 -1.19 -3.05
C VAL A 39 -0.26 -0.46 -1.76
N GLN A 40 0.85 -0.83 -1.15
CA GLN A 40 1.35 -0.17 0.05
C GLN A 40 2.06 1.11 -0.36
N THR A 41 1.66 2.24 0.22
CA THR A 41 2.25 3.54 -0.05
C THR A 41 3.05 4.01 1.15
N TYR A 42 4.27 4.50 0.89
CA TYR A 42 5.11 5.13 1.90
C TYR A 42 5.44 6.55 1.47
N ASP A 43 5.17 7.51 2.34
CA ASP A 43 5.65 8.88 2.18
C ASP A 43 6.83 9.07 3.12
N VAL A 44 7.99 9.37 2.56
CA VAL A 44 9.24 9.49 3.31
C VAL A 44 9.75 10.92 3.24
N PHE A 45 9.95 11.53 4.40
CA PHE A 45 10.37 12.92 4.54
C PHE A 45 11.74 13.01 5.19
N ASN A 46 12.54 13.97 4.75
CA ASN A 46 13.84 14.29 5.32
C ASN A 46 14.88 13.17 5.20
N LEU A 47 14.80 12.40 4.10
CA LEU A 47 15.78 11.36 3.81
C LEU A 47 16.69 11.82 2.67
N SER A 48 18.02 11.58 2.82
CA SER A 48 18.97 11.90 1.77
C SER A 48 18.80 10.98 0.56
N GLU A 49 19.19 11.45 -0.62
CA GLU A 49 19.07 10.65 -1.84
C GLU A 49 19.93 9.38 -1.80
N SER A 50 21.12 9.47 -1.18
CA SER A 50 22.00 8.32 -1.10
C SER A 50 21.41 7.20 -0.23
N LEU A 51 20.76 7.56 0.88
CA LEU A 51 20.07 6.60 1.73
C LEU A 51 18.77 6.10 1.10
N PHE A 52 18.08 6.97 0.36
CA PHE A 52 16.83 6.60 -0.32
C PHE A 52 17.03 5.42 -1.27
N ALA A 53 18.06 5.46 -2.10
CA ALA A 53 18.33 4.39 -3.07
C ALA A 53 18.53 3.03 -2.38
N ARG A 54 19.20 3.02 -1.23
CA ARG A 54 19.40 1.81 -0.43
C ARG A 54 18.11 1.38 0.28
N ALA A 55 17.40 2.32 0.86
CA ALA A 55 16.17 2.06 1.61
C ALA A 55 15.06 1.50 0.71
N GLU A 56 14.95 1.99 -0.50
CA GLU A 56 13.94 1.54 -1.45
C GLU A 56 14.01 0.03 -1.68
N LYS A 57 15.21 -0.51 -1.74
CA LYS A 57 15.44 -1.94 -2.02
C LYS A 57 15.48 -2.80 -0.76
N HIS A 58 15.83 -2.24 0.39
CA HIS A 58 16.14 -3.04 1.58
C HIS A 58 15.19 -2.80 2.75
N ILE A 59 14.49 -1.68 2.78
CA ILE A 59 13.55 -1.35 3.87
C ILE A 59 12.11 -1.39 3.38
N PHE A 60 11.83 -0.73 2.25
CA PHE A 60 10.46 -0.56 1.77
C PHE A 60 9.97 -1.67 0.89
N SER A 61 10.85 -2.55 0.40
CA SER A 61 10.46 -3.68 -0.43
C SER A 61 11.38 -4.87 -0.22
N GLU A 62 10.85 -6.06 -0.50
CA GLU A 62 11.62 -7.29 -0.60
C GLU A 62 11.70 -7.68 -2.07
N GLN A 63 12.92 -7.77 -2.63
CA GLN A 63 13.11 -8.00 -4.06
C GLN A 63 12.48 -9.30 -4.56
N VAL A 64 12.41 -10.33 -3.71
CA VAL A 64 11.85 -11.63 -4.08
C VAL A 64 10.33 -11.58 -4.21
N THR A 65 9.65 -10.92 -3.27
CA THR A 65 8.18 -10.98 -3.14
C THR A 65 7.47 -9.72 -3.61
N ASP A 66 8.18 -8.59 -3.68
CA ASP A 66 7.59 -7.29 -3.93
C ASP A 66 8.06 -6.71 -5.27
N ARG A 67 7.22 -5.86 -5.84
CA ARG A 67 7.62 -4.99 -6.94
C ARG A 67 7.36 -3.55 -6.57
N LEU A 68 8.25 -2.68 -7.01
CA LEU A 68 8.09 -1.24 -6.88
C LEU A 68 7.33 -0.73 -8.09
N LEU A 69 6.33 0.11 -7.86
CA LEU A 69 5.55 0.73 -8.93
C LEU A 69 5.99 2.18 -9.08
N SER A 70 6.09 2.63 -10.33
CA SER A 70 6.28 4.05 -10.62
C SER A 70 4.97 4.79 -10.42
N GLU A 71 5.05 6.12 -10.26
CA GLU A 71 3.85 6.95 -10.20
C GLU A 71 2.99 6.79 -11.46
N ALA A 72 3.61 6.70 -12.64
CA ALA A 72 2.90 6.52 -13.90
C ALA A 72 2.12 5.19 -13.92
N GLU A 73 2.72 4.11 -13.40
CA GLU A 73 2.05 2.82 -13.31
C GLU A 73 0.84 2.87 -12.36
N VAL A 74 0.96 3.59 -11.26
CA VAL A 74 -0.14 3.76 -10.31
C VAL A 74 -1.27 4.56 -10.95
N VAL A 75 -0.96 5.67 -11.61
CA VAL A 75 -1.95 6.51 -12.30
C VAL A 75 -2.69 5.70 -13.36
N GLU A 76 -1.99 4.87 -14.13
CA GLU A 76 -2.60 3.99 -15.11
C GLU A 76 -3.56 3.01 -14.44
N SER A 77 -3.16 2.41 -13.32
CA SER A 77 -4.02 1.51 -12.55
C SER A 77 -5.28 2.21 -12.04
N LEU A 78 -5.18 3.47 -11.60
CA LEU A 78 -6.33 4.24 -11.13
C LEU A 78 -7.38 4.44 -12.24
N SER A 79 -6.95 4.46 -13.50
CA SER A 79 -7.88 4.57 -14.63
C SER A 79 -8.55 3.24 -15.00
N GLU A 80 -7.95 2.11 -14.64
CA GLU A 80 -8.41 0.77 -15.00
C GLU A 80 -9.18 0.07 -13.90
N TYR A 81 -9.13 0.58 -12.66
CA TYR A 81 -9.75 -0.02 -11.48
C TYR A 81 -10.62 0.99 -10.75
N ALA A 82 -11.57 0.50 -9.98
CA ALA A 82 -12.18 1.29 -8.93
C ALA A 82 -11.23 1.27 -7.73
N PHE A 83 -11.17 2.33 -6.94
CA PHE A 83 -10.15 2.40 -5.89
C PHE A 83 -10.60 3.26 -4.70
N PHE A 84 -9.93 3.02 -3.57
CA PHE A 84 -9.98 3.86 -2.38
C PHE A 84 -8.68 3.67 -1.60
N ALA A 85 -8.36 4.61 -0.73
CA ALA A 85 -7.16 4.53 0.11
C ALA A 85 -7.56 4.59 1.58
N ILE A 86 -6.80 3.87 2.42
CA ILE A 86 -6.97 3.88 3.86
C ILE A 86 -5.65 4.26 4.50
N GLU A 87 -5.68 5.22 5.43
CA GLU A 87 -4.51 5.65 6.19
C GLU A 87 -4.87 5.80 7.67
N SER A 88 -3.86 5.83 8.53
CA SER A 88 -4.07 6.10 9.94
C SER A 88 -4.43 7.57 10.15
N LEU A 89 -5.35 7.82 11.08
CA LEU A 89 -5.69 9.18 11.46
C LEU A 89 -4.49 9.85 12.16
N PRO A 90 -4.37 11.17 12.09
CA PRO A 90 -3.34 11.89 12.86
C PRO A 90 -3.41 11.51 14.34
N GLY A 91 -2.27 11.16 14.91
CA GLY A 91 -2.18 10.74 16.30
C GLY A 91 -2.40 9.25 16.54
N GLN A 92 -2.88 8.48 15.57
CA GLN A 92 -2.95 7.04 15.68
C GLN A 92 -1.56 6.43 15.44
N PHE A 93 -1.28 5.33 16.15
CA PHE A 93 -0.03 4.61 15.97
C PHE A 93 -0.03 3.87 14.63
N ASP A 94 1.00 4.12 13.83
CA ASP A 94 1.23 3.43 12.56
C ASP A 94 2.49 2.56 12.73
N GLN A 95 2.28 1.27 12.98
CA GLN A 95 3.40 0.35 13.25
C GLN A 95 4.31 0.19 12.04
N ARG A 96 3.77 0.18 10.84
CA ARG A 96 4.57 0.05 9.62
C ARG A 96 5.48 1.27 9.44
N ALA A 97 4.95 2.47 9.69
CA ALA A 97 5.74 3.69 9.65
C ALA A 97 6.82 3.70 10.73
N ALA A 98 6.47 3.30 11.95
CA ALA A 98 7.42 3.24 13.06
C ALA A 98 8.57 2.26 12.78
N SER A 99 8.26 1.08 12.27
CA SER A 99 9.26 0.08 11.90
C SER A 99 10.19 0.58 10.81
N ALA A 100 9.63 1.26 9.80
CA ALA A 100 10.43 1.82 8.71
C ALA A 100 11.35 2.94 9.23
N GLN A 101 10.85 3.81 10.12
CA GLN A 101 11.67 4.87 10.71
C GLN A 101 12.83 4.30 11.51
N GLU A 102 12.59 3.26 12.32
CA GLU A 102 13.66 2.60 13.07
C GLU A 102 14.72 2.02 12.15
N ALA A 103 14.29 1.34 11.07
CA ALA A 103 15.21 0.76 10.10
C ALA A 103 16.03 1.84 9.40
N LEU A 104 15.41 2.98 9.06
CA LEU A 104 16.13 4.12 8.47
C LEU A 104 17.17 4.70 9.41
N LEU A 105 16.85 4.82 10.69
CA LEU A 105 17.80 5.29 11.70
C LEU A 105 19.00 4.35 11.81
N LEU A 106 18.76 3.04 11.80
CA LEU A 106 19.83 2.04 11.81
C LEU A 106 20.69 2.10 10.55
N LEU A 107 20.09 2.50 9.41
CA LEU A 107 20.82 2.67 8.16
C LEU A 107 21.67 3.94 8.15
N GLY A 108 21.47 4.85 9.09
CA GLY A 108 22.23 6.09 9.24
C GLY A 108 21.48 7.36 8.91
N SER A 109 20.16 7.33 8.86
CA SER A 109 19.39 8.55 8.60
C SER A 109 19.45 9.51 9.78
N SER A 110 19.11 10.77 9.52
CA SER A 110 18.93 11.78 10.56
C SER A 110 17.71 11.42 11.44
N SER A 111 17.72 11.92 12.67
CA SER A 111 16.60 11.77 13.60
C SER A 111 15.34 12.51 13.14
N HIS A 112 15.45 13.36 12.12
CA HIS A 112 14.33 14.12 11.56
C HIS A 112 13.56 13.35 10.48
N VAL A 113 13.98 12.14 10.12
CA VAL A 113 13.26 11.32 9.14
C VAL A 113 11.86 11.01 9.64
N ARG A 114 10.88 11.07 8.73
CA ARG A 114 9.48 10.74 9.01
C ARG A 114 8.95 9.86 7.91
N VAL A 115 8.11 8.90 8.29
CA VAL A 115 7.44 8.01 7.36
C VAL A 115 5.95 8.01 7.68
N ASN A 116 5.12 8.21 6.66
CA ASN A 116 3.67 7.99 6.74
C ASN A 116 3.34 6.85 5.79
N THR A 117 2.33 6.07 6.13
CA THR A 117 1.89 4.98 5.27
C THR A 117 0.41 5.09 4.95
N ALA A 118 0.04 4.52 3.82
CA ALA A 118 -1.34 4.34 3.41
C ALA A 118 -1.44 3.07 2.58
N GLN A 119 -2.63 2.50 2.49
CA GLN A 119 -2.90 1.36 1.63
C GLN A 119 -3.89 1.78 0.58
N LEU A 120 -3.52 1.57 -0.69
CA LEU A 120 -4.38 1.82 -1.83
C LEU A 120 -5.01 0.50 -2.24
N TYR A 121 -6.34 0.45 -2.23
CA TYR A 121 -7.11 -0.73 -2.63
C TYR A 121 -7.67 -0.51 -4.02
N LEU A 122 -7.38 -1.45 -4.91
CA LEU A 122 -7.84 -1.44 -6.29
C LEU A 122 -8.73 -2.66 -6.50
N VAL A 123 -9.95 -2.43 -6.97
CA VAL A 123 -10.89 -3.52 -7.25
C VAL A 123 -11.33 -3.42 -8.70
N ASN A 124 -11.92 -4.51 -9.23
CA ASN A 124 -12.36 -4.50 -10.61
C ASN A 124 -13.31 -3.32 -10.89
N LYS A 125 -13.10 -2.65 -12.02
CA LYS A 125 -13.79 -1.41 -12.34
C LYS A 125 -15.29 -1.56 -12.47
N ASP A 126 -15.75 -2.72 -12.86
CA ASP A 126 -17.17 -3.05 -13.04
C ASP A 126 -17.90 -3.44 -11.74
N ILE A 127 -17.23 -3.29 -10.59
CA ILE A 127 -17.88 -3.55 -9.31
C ILE A 127 -19.09 -2.63 -9.12
N ASP A 128 -20.15 -3.16 -8.52
CA ASP A 128 -21.32 -2.38 -8.14
C ASP A 128 -20.94 -1.34 -7.09
N VAL A 129 -21.44 -0.13 -7.24
CA VAL A 129 -21.12 0.99 -6.33
C VAL A 129 -21.51 0.66 -4.88
N THR A 130 -22.65 0.02 -4.69
CA THR A 130 -23.12 -0.39 -3.37
C THR A 130 -22.16 -1.40 -2.73
N GLU A 131 -21.66 -2.34 -3.54
CA GLU A 131 -20.70 -3.33 -3.05
C GLU A 131 -19.34 -2.70 -2.74
N LEU A 132 -18.91 -1.73 -3.54
CA LEU A 132 -17.67 -0.99 -3.25
C LEU A 132 -17.76 -0.28 -1.91
N GLU A 133 -18.88 0.37 -1.61
CA GLU A 133 -19.09 1.03 -0.32
C GLU A 133 -19.09 0.02 0.83
N ALA A 134 -19.68 -1.15 0.63
CA ALA A 134 -19.68 -2.22 1.64
C ALA A 134 -18.26 -2.70 1.93
N VAL A 135 -17.44 -2.89 0.89
CA VAL A 135 -16.03 -3.28 1.03
C VAL A 135 -15.25 -2.21 1.81
N LYS A 136 -15.42 -0.95 1.41
CA LYS A 136 -14.76 0.18 2.08
C LYS A 136 -15.09 0.22 3.57
N ASN A 137 -16.36 0.13 3.92
CA ASN A 137 -16.82 0.18 5.31
C ASN A 137 -16.32 -1.02 6.13
N TYR A 138 -16.22 -2.18 5.51
CA TYR A 138 -15.71 -3.38 6.16
C TYR A 138 -14.24 -3.24 6.54
N LEU A 139 -13.44 -2.59 5.68
CA LEU A 139 -12.00 -2.46 5.86
C LEU A 139 -11.59 -1.26 6.74
N LEU A 140 -12.48 -0.34 6.97
CA LEU A 140 -12.21 0.82 7.84
C LEU A 140 -12.13 0.45 9.32
#